data_8a6e66715478295d91e955953826d727
#
_entry.id   8a6e66715478295d91e955953826d727
#
_cell.length_a   1.000
_cell.length_b   1.000
_cell.length_c   1.000
_cell.angle_alpha   90.00
_cell.angle_beta   90.00
_cell.angle_gamma   90.00
#
_symmetry.space_group_name_H-M   'P 1'
#
loop_
_entity.id
_entity.type
_entity.pdbx_description
1 polymer ?
#
loop_
_entity_poly.entity_id
_entity_poly.type
_entity_poly.pdbx_seq_one_letter_code
_entity_poly.pdbx_strand_id
1 'polypeptide(L)'
;MTDQMDKYQLFQQLHLRTGAFVIPNPWDAGSARILAALGYEALATTSAGLAFSIGQQDSAARISREAILQNAQDIVNATKLPVSADLENGFGADPESCVKTISLAAKTGLVGGSIEDATGDPNNPIFDLNLAVERIAAAVEESRKHSFMLTARAENFLHGKRDLDDTIRRLQAFEKAGADVLYAPGLPDIAAIRTVCASVTRPVNVVMGLSGPTYSVSELEQAGVKRISVGGSFARAALGGLMRAAREVKDHGTFTYAKDALSSSEAEKYIFTPPKN
;
A
#
# COMPACT_ATOMS: atom_id res chain seq x y z
N MET A 1 5.52 18.25 -20.25
CA MET A 1 4.90 17.80 -18.97
C MET A 1 5.99 17.06 -18.20
N THR A 2 5.96 17.06 -16.89
CA THR A 2 6.97 16.33 -16.12
C THR A 2 6.57 14.84 -16.10
N ASP A 3 7.54 13.93 -16.07
CA ASP A 3 7.33 12.47 -15.94
C ASP A 3 6.34 12.12 -14.80
N GLN A 4 6.33 12.88 -13.69
CA GLN A 4 5.40 12.70 -12.59
C GLN A 4 3.94 13.01 -12.97
N MET A 5 3.69 14.01 -13.80
CA MET A 5 2.33 14.34 -14.26
C MET A 5 1.76 13.22 -15.14
N ASP A 6 2.58 12.66 -16.03
CA ASP A 6 2.16 11.55 -16.88
C ASP A 6 1.85 10.29 -16.07
N LYS A 7 2.69 9.97 -15.08
CA LYS A 7 2.44 8.89 -14.11
C LYS A 7 1.16 9.12 -13.29
N TYR A 8 0.91 10.36 -12.87
CA TYR A 8 -0.31 10.71 -12.14
C TYR A 8 -1.57 10.50 -13.00
N GLN A 9 -1.56 10.95 -14.25
CA GLN A 9 -2.67 10.74 -15.18
C GLN A 9 -2.93 9.25 -15.42
N LEU A 10 -1.88 8.47 -15.65
CA LEU A 10 -2.00 7.02 -15.76
C LEU A 10 -2.62 6.40 -14.49
N PHE A 11 -2.17 6.84 -13.32
CA PHE A 11 -2.71 6.35 -12.05
C PHE A 11 -4.19 6.68 -11.86
N GLN A 12 -4.62 7.88 -12.25
CA GLN A 12 -6.04 8.25 -12.28
C GLN A 12 -6.84 7.36 -13.23
N GLN A 13 -6.33 7.12 -14.43
CA GLN A 13 -7.00 6.27 -15.43
C GLN A 13 -7.22 4.84 -14.91
N LEU A 14 -6.26 4.26 -14.17
CA LEU A 14 -6.41 2.95 -13.54
C LEU A 14 -7.61 2.90 -12.57
N HIS A 15 -7.88 4.00 -11.86
CA HIS A 15 -9.02 4.07 -10.94
C HIS A 15 -10.35 4.35 -11.65
N LEU A 16 -10.33 4.94 -12.84
CA LEU A 16 -11.54 5.29 -13.61
C LEU A 16 -11.99 4.21 -14.59
N ARG A 17 -11.06 3.40 -15.13
CA ARG A 17 -11.39 2.36 -16.11
C ARG A 17 -12.31 1.29 -15.52
N THR A 18 -13.02 0.53 -16.37
CA THR A 18 -13.80 -0.64 -15.95
C THR A 18 -12.86 -1.72 -15.40
N GLY A 19 -13.35 -2.49 -14.44
CA GLY A 19 -12.61 -3.59 -13.80
C GLY A 19 -11.70 -3.17 -12.66
N ALA A 20 -11.29 -4.15 -11.86
CA ALA A 20 -10.31 -3.98 -10.79
C ALA A 20 -8.88 -4.07 -11.33
N PHE A 21 -7.92 -3.50 -10.60
CA PHE A 21 -6.49 -3.68 -10.89
C PHE A 21 -5.72 -4.05 -9.62
N VAL A 22 -4.62 -4.79 -9.82
CA VAL A 22 -3.70 -5.15 -8.73
C VAL A 22 -2.60 -4.11 -8.66
N ILE A 23 -2.36 -3.59 -7.46
CA ILE A 23 -1.24 -2.70 -7.13
C ILE A 23 -0.33 -3.42 -6.13
N PRO A 24 0.68 -4.18 -6.61
CA PRO A 24 1.55 -4.93 -5.71
C PRO A 24 2.50 -4.00 -4.95
N ASN A 25 3.01 -4.52 -3.82
CA ASN A 25 3.76 -3.74 -2.88
C ASN A 25 5.24 -4.17 -2.84
N PRO A 26 6.13 -3.52 -3.61
CA PRO A 26 7.57 -3.67 -3.46
C PRO A 26 8.04 -3.06 -2.13
N TRP A 27 9.14 -3.61 -1.60
CA TRP A 27 9.79 -3.10 -0.39
C TRP A 27 11.17 -2.48 -0.66
N ASP A 28 11.67 -2.61 -1.89
CA ASP A 28 12.94 -2.04 -2.37
C ASP A 28 12.94 -1.85 -3.89
N ALA A 29 14.02 -1.27 -4.40
CA ALA A 29 14.22 -1.03 -5.83
C ALA A 29 14.25 -2.32 -6.65
N GLY A 30 14.82 -3.42 -6.10
CA GLY A 30 14.92 -4.71 -6.79
C GLY A 30 13.56 -5.34 -7.00
N SER A 31 12.75 -5.45 -5.95
CA SER A 31 11.37 -5.95 -6.02
C SER A 31 10.49 -5.07 -6.92
N ALA A 32 10.70 -3.73 -6.91
CA ALA A 32 9.97 -2.83 -7.80
C ALA A 32 10.25 -3.11 -9.28
N ARG A 33 11.52 -3.35 -9.66
CA ARG A 33 11.89 -3.70 -11.03
C ARG A 33 11.32 -5.04 -11.48
N ILE A 34 11.35 -6.05 -10.61
CA ILE A 34 10.75 -7.36 -10.89
C ILE A 34 9.24 -7.20 -11.16
N LEU A 35 8.53 -6.49 -10.30
CA LEU A 35 7.09 -6.31 -10.45
C LEU A 35 6.75 -5.50 -11.71
N ALA A 36 7.52 -4.47 -12.04
CA ALA A 36 7.35 -3.72 -13.28
C ALA A 36 7.61 -4.60 -14.52
N ALA A 37 8.66 -5.43 -14.51
CA ALA A 37 8.98 -6.34 -15.61
C ALA A 37 7.92 -7.45 -15.80
N LEU A 38 7.20 -7.83 -14.73
CA LEU A 38 6.06 -8.76 -14.78
C LEU A 38 4.81 -8.14 -15.40
N GLY A 39 4.81 -6.84 -15.70
CA GLY A 39 3.71 -6.16 -16.39
C GLY A 39 2.63 -5.57 -15.49
N TYR A 40 2.90 -5.38 -14.20
CA TYR A 40 2.00 -4.58 -13.36
C TYR A 40 1.99 -3.12 -13.84
N GLU A 41 0.85 -2.44 -13.63
CA GLU A 41 0.62 -1.10 -14.19
C GLU A 41 0.84 0.03 -13.16
N ALA A 42 0.88 -0.30 -11.87
CA ALA A 42 1.17 0.62 -10.76
C ALA A 42 1.74 -0.16 -9.59
N LEU A 43 2.47 0.51 -8.72
CA LEU A 43 3.06 -0.07 -7.50
C LEU A 43 2.64 0.74 -6.27
N ALA A 44 2.60 0.10 -5.11
CA ALA A 44 2.49 0.79 -3.82
C ALA A 44 3.58 0.32 -2.87
N THR A 45 4.19 1.21 -2.09
CA THR A 45 5.16 0.79 -1.09
C THR A 45 4.49 0.02 0.06
N THR A 46 5.27 -0.56 0.95
CA THR A 46 4.79 -1.26 2.14
C THR A 46 5.70 -0.98 3.32
N SER A 47 5.14 -0.39 4.40
CA SER A 47 5.85 -0.17 5.66
C SER A 47 6.35 -1.49 6.26
N ALA A 48 5.50 -2.53 6.27
CA ALA A 48 5.83 -3.86 6.75
C ALA A 48 6.99 -4.50 6.00
N GLY A 49 6.99 -4.43 4.66
CA GLY A 49 8.07 -4.97 3.84
C GLY A 49 9.40 -4.25 4.09
N LEU A 50 9.37 -2.92 4.19
CA LEU A 50 10.53 -2.11 4.57
C LEU A 50 11.02 -2.48 5.98
N ALA A 51 10.12 -2.54 6.97
CA ALA A 51 10.47 -2.90 8.35
C ALA A 51 11.22 -4.23 8.40
N PHE A 52 10.73 -5.27 7.74
CA PHE A 52 11.38 -6.58 7.69
C PHE A 52 12.76 -6.51 7.01
N SER A 53 12.90 -5.74 5.94
CA SER A 53 14.17 -5.63 5.20
C SER A 53 15.29 -4.97 6.00
N ILE A 54 14.94 -4.10 6.95
CA ILE A 54 15.90 -3.39 7.83
C ILE A 54 15.92 -3.94 9.26
N GLY A 55 15.25 -5.09 9.52
CA GLY A 55 15.25 -5.75 10.82
C GLY A 55 14.48 -4.99 11.91
N GLN A 56 13.46 -4.23 11.52
CA GLN A 56 12.59 -3.48 12.44
C GLN A 56 11.22 -4.13 12.57
N GLN A 57 10.48 -3.74 13.61
CA GLN A 57 9.08 -4.11 13.77
C GLN A 57 8.20 -3.19 12.92
N ASP A 58 7.22 -3.79 12.24
CA ASP A 58 6.14 -3.06 11.59
C ASP A 58 5.15 -2.57 12.65
N SER A 59 5.22 -1.30 12.97
CA SER A 59 4.28 -0.65 13.89
C SER A 59 4.31 0.86 13.69
N ALA A 60 3.17 1.51 13.90
CA ALA A 60 2.97 2.94 13.67
C ALA A 60 4.17 3.79 14.15
N ALA A 61 4.77 4.51 13.21
CA ALA A 61 5.83 5.49 13.41
C ALA A 61 7.14 4.98 14.05
N ARG A 62 7.45 3.67 14.04
CA ARG A 62 8.79 3.19 14.46
C ARG A 62 9.85 3.43 13.39
N ILE A 63 9.47 3.42 12.13
CA ILE A 63 10.34 3.86 11.04
C ILE A 63 10.07 5.34 10.82
N SER A 64 11.13 6.15 10.73
CA SER A 64 10.96 7.59 10.56
C SER A 64 10.33 7.93 9.20
N ARG A 65 9.62 9.07 9.13
CA ARG A 65 9.09 9.61 7.88
C ARG A 65 10.16 9.69 6.81
N GLU A 66 11.35 10.14 7.17
CA GLU A 66 12.49 10.29 6.27
C GLU A 66 12.92 8.95 5.65
N ALA A 67 12.97 7.88 6.46
CA ALA A 67 13.34 6.55 5.99
C ALA A 67 12.28 5.96 5.05
N ILE A 68 10.99 6.14 5.36
CA ILE A 68 9.88 5.71 4.50
C ILE A 68 9.89 6.48 3.18
N LEU A 69 10.11 7.80 3.22
CA LEU A 69 10.17 8.62 2.01
C LEU A 69 11.42 8.32 1.17
N GLN A 70 12.55 8.01 1.78
CA GLN A 70 13.76 7.59 1.06
C GLN A 70 13.52 6.25 0.33
N ASN A 71 12.94 5.27 1.01
CA ASN A 71 12.55 3.99 0.39
C ASN A 71 11.56 4.19 -0.76
N ALA A 72 10.57 5.06 -0.57
CA ALA A 72 9.61 5.39 -1.63
C ALA A 72 10.31 6.04 -2.84
N GLN A 73 11.26 6.95 -2.62
CA GLN A 73 12.03 7.57 -3.68
C GLN A 73 12.90 6.55 -4.44
N ASP A 74 13.52 5.60 -3.73
CA ASP A 74 14.32 4.54 -4.35
C ASP A 74 13.45 3.65 -5.24
N ILE A 75 12.23 3.34 -4.80
CA ILE A 75 11.22 2.59 -5.59
C ILE A 75 10.75 3.40 -6.79
N VAL A 76 10.45 4.70 -6.63
CA VAL A 76 10.06 5.61 -7.73
C VAL A 76 11.15 5.66 -8.80
N ASN A 77 12.41 5.77 -8.38
CA ASN A 77 13.56 5.84 -9.29
C ASN A 77 13.84 4.51 -10.00
N ALA A 78 13.37 3.40 -9.44
CA ALA A 78 13.57 2.06 -10.02
C ALA A 78 12.63 1.73 -11.18
N THR A 79 11.54 2.51 -11.38
CA THR A 79 10.49 2.20 -12.37
C THR A 79 9.91 3.44 -13.04
N LYS A 80 9.36 3.23 -14.23
CA LYS A 80 8.53 4.25 -14.92
C LYS A 80 7.05 4.21 -14.51
N LEU A 81 6.64 3.21 -13.72
CA LEU A 81 5.25 3.07 -13.29
C LEU A 81 4.87 4.14 -12.27
N PRO A 82 3.57 4.48 -12.16
CA PRO A 82 3.07 5.26 -11.05
C PRO A 82 3.27 4.51 -9.72
N VAL A 83 3.76 5.22 -8.72
CA VAL A 83 3.98 4.67 -7.37
C VAL A 83 3.16 5.45 -6.36
N SER A 84 2.39 4.74 -5.55
CA SER A 84 1.73 5.23 -4.32
C SER A 84 2.54 4.80 -3.10
N ALA A 85 2.43 5.49 -1.97
CA ALA A 85 3.12 5.11 -0.76
C ALA A 85 2.19 4.77 0.40
N ASP A 86 2.59 3.81 1.22
CA ASP A 86 2.11 3.64 2.57
C ASP A 86 2.80 4.68 3.45
N LEU A 87 2.04 5.71 3.88
CA LEU A 87 2.54 6.82 4.69
C LEU A 87 2.08 6.72 6.14
N GLU A 88 1.70 5.51 6.55
CA GLU A 88 1.23 5.21 7.90
C GLU A 88 0.16 6.23 8.37
N ASN A 89 0.25 6.68 9.61
CA ASN A 89 -0.65 7.70 10.15
C ASN A 89 -0.22 9.15 9.85
N GLY A 90 0.71 9.39 8.92
CA GLY A 90 1.21 10.73 8.61
C GLY A 90 2.27 11.23 9.61
N PHE A 91 2.78 10.36 10.49
CA PHE A 91 3.90 10.61 11.43
C PHE A 91 3.62 11.73 12.45
N GLY A 92 2.40 11.80 12.95
CA GLY A 92 2.01 12.71 14.01
C GLY A 92 0.50 12.69 14.25
N ALA A 93 0.06 13.18 15.40
CA ALA A 93 -1.36 13.14 15.77
C ALA A 93 -2.16 14.30 15.17
N ASP A 94 -1.52 15.43 14.90
CA ASP A 94 -2.16 16.64 14.41
C ASP A 94 -2.32 16.66 12.88
N PRO A 95 -3.29 17.43 12.33
CA PRO A 95 -3.49 17.57 10.89
C PRO A 95 -2.26 18.11 10.14
N GLU A 96 -1.47 18.99 10.76
CA GLU A 96 -0.26 19.59 10.18
C GLU A 96 0.80 18.54 9.85
N SER A 97 0.88 17.48 10.66
CA SER A 97 1.76 16.33 10.39
C SER A 97 1.39 15.63 9.09
N CYS A 98 0.11 15.51 8.79
CA CYS A 98 -0.37 14.97 7.52
C CYS A 98 -0.02 15.89 6.34
N VAL A 99 -0.22 17.20 6.48
CA VAL A 99 0.18 18.21 5.49
C VAL A 99 1.66 18.08 5.16
N LYS A 100 2.51 18.10 6.18
CA LYS A 100 3.97 17.97 6.02
C LYS A 100 4.35 16.65 5.31
N THR A 101 3.69 15.55 5.67
CA THR A 101 3.96 14.24 5.06
C THR A 101 3.59 14.22 3.59
N ILE A 102 2.42 14.70 3.21
CA ILE A 102 1.98 14.75 1.80
C ILE A 102 2.90 15.68 1.00
N SER A 103 3.22 16.87 1.53
CA SER A 103 4.12 17.82 0.85
C SER A 103 5.52 17.23 0.58
N LEU A 104 6.06 16.47 1.52
CA LEU A 104 7.35 15.80 1.36
C LEU A 104 7.24 14.61 0.40
N ALA A 105 6.18 13.80 0.52
CA ALA A 105 5.93 12.65 -0.33
C ALA A 105 5.82 13.04 -1.81
N ALA A 106 5.09 14.11 -2.13
CA ALA A 106 4.97 14.61 -3.50
C ALA A 106 6.32 14.97 -4.15
N LYS A 107 7.30 15.40 -3.35
CA LYS A 107 8.65 15.76 -3.84
C LYS A 107 9.51 14.53 -4.20
N THR A 108 9.14 13.34 -3.76
CA THR A 108 9.88 12.10 -4.09
C THR A 108 9.49 11.52 -5.46
N GLY A 109 8.52 12.13 -6.16
CA GLY A 109 7.99 11.63 -7.42
C GLY A 109 6.83 10.64 -7.26
N LEU A 110 6.33 10.43 -6.05
CA LEU A 110 5.10 9.69 -5.78
C LEU A 110 3.89 10.40 -6.41
N VAL A 111 2.93 9.62 -6.86
CA VAL A 111 1.65 10.11 -7.42
C VAL A 111 0.45 9.77 -6.53
N GLY A 112 0.69 9.23 -5.35
CA GLY A 112 -0.32 8.96 -4.35
C GLY A 112 0.27 8.44 -3.05
N GLY A 113 -0.57 8.40 -2.02
CA GLY A 113 -0.21 7.84 -0.73
C GLY A 113 -1.43 7.56 0.13
N SER A 114 -1.26 6.74 1.16
CA SER A 114 -2.31 6.47 2.14
C SER A 114 -1.99 7.11 3.48
N ILE A 115 -3.02 7.66 4.12
CA ILE A 115 -3.01 8.10 5.52
C ILE A 115 -4.06 7.31 6.27
N GLU A 116 -3.68 6.75 7.41
CA GLU A 116 -4.55 5.94 8.25
C GLU A 116 -4.95 6.68 9.54
N ASP A 117 -6.03 6.21 10.15
CA ASP A 117 -6.54 6.74 11.42
C ASP A 117 -5.98 6.00 12.66
N ALA A 118 -4.94 5.17 12.52
CA ALA A 118 -4.23 4.55 13.63
C ALA A 118 -3.42 5.58 14.42
N THR A 119 -3.45 5.48 15.75
CA THR A 119 -2.72 6.39 16.64
C THR A 119 -1.29 5.92 16.94
N GLY A 120 -1.07 4.61 16.90
CA GLY A 120 0.12 3.95 17.43
C GLY A 120 0.07 3.70 18.96
N ASP A 121 -0.94 4.17 19.66
CA ASP A 121 -1.18 3.87 21.08
C ASP A 121 -2.10 2.65 21.22
N PRO A 122 -1.64 1.53 21.81
CA PRO A 122 -2.45 0.34 21.98
C PRO A 122 -3.68 0.54 22.89
N ASN A 123 -3.67 1.54 23.76
CA ASN A 123 -4.80 1.86 24.64
C ASN A 123 -5.87 2.69 23.94
N ASN A 124 -5.49 3.45 22.93
CA ASN A 124 -6.40 4.24 22.10
C ASN A 124 -6.00 4.09 20.62
N PRO A 125 -6.21 2.91 20.01
CA PRO A 125 -5.52 2.51 18.79
C PRO A 125 -5.94 3.26 17.52
N ILE A 126 -7.13 3.89 17.49
CA ILE A 126 -7.58 4.71 16.36
C ILE A 126 -8.02 6.09 16.85
N PHE A 127 -7.78 7.11 16.04
CA PHE A 127 -8.21 8.48 16.33
C PHE A 127 -9.71 8.60 16.45
N ASP A 128 -10.18 9.54 17.29
CA ASP A 128 -11.57 10.00 17.25
C ASP A 128 -11.97 10.41 15.83
N LEU A 129 -13.23 10.16 15.48
CA LEU A 129 -13.72 10.37 14.11
C LEU A 129 -13.50 11.83 13.64
N ASN A 130 -13.76 12.82 14.50
CA ASN A 130 -13.63 14.22 14.10
C ASN A 130 -12.18 14.57 13.79
N LEU A 131 -11.25 14.17 14.68
CA LEU A 131 -9.83 14.37 14.45
C LEU A 131 -9.33 13.59 13.23
N ALA A 132 -9.78 12.35 13.04
CA ALA A 132 -9.43 11.57 11.83
C ALA A 132 -9.89 12.27 10.56
N VAL A 133 -11.10 12.85 10.54
CA VAL A 133 -11.63 13.62 9.40
C VAL A 133 -10.83 14.91 9.16
N GLU A 134 -10.49 15.66 10.22
CA GLU A 134 -9.66 16.87 10.11
C GLU A 134 -8.30 16.56 9.51
N ARG A 135 -7.67 15.46 9.93
CA ARG A 135 -6.39 14.96 9.40
C ARG A 135 -6.47 14.63 7.90
N ILE A 136 -7.52 13.91 7.51
CA ILE A 136 -7.75 13.57 6.09
C ILE A 136 -8.06 14.83 5.27
N ALA A 137 -8.89 15.74 5.78
CA ALA A 137 -9.20 17.00 5.10
C ALA A 137 -7.94 17.84 4.83
N ALA A 138 -7.06 17.97 5.83
CA ALA A 138 -5.79 18.67 5.70
C ALA A 138 -4.84 17.98 4.70
N ALA A 139 -4.76 16.65 4.73
CA ALA A 139 -3.99 15.88 3.74
C ALA A 139 -4.54 16.04 2.31
N VAL A 140 -5.87 16.05 2.14
CA VAL A 140 -6.54 16.30 0.85
C VAL A 140 -6.21 17.69 0.34
N GLU A 141 -6.36 18.73 1.17
CA GLU A 141 -6.04 20.11 0.76
C GLU A 141 -4.60 20.23 0.25
N GLU A 142 -3.64 19.62 0.97
CA GLU A 142 -2.26 19.62 0.53
C GLU A 142 -2.06 18.81 -0.77
N SER A 143 -2.67 17.62 -0.87
CA SER A 143 -2.54 16.76 -2.06
C SER A 143 -3.00 17.45 -3.36
N ARG A 144 -4.01 18.33 -3.27
CA ARG A 144 -4.54 19.10 -4.41
C ARG A 144 -3.54 20.12 -4.98
N LYS A 145 -2.52 20.51 -4.22
CA LYS A 145 -1.42 21.38 -4.68
C LYS A 145 -0.41 20.63 -5.54
N HIS A 146 -0.53 19.30 -5.57
CA HIS A 146 0.39 18.38 -6.24
C HIS A 146 -0.37 17.40 -7.15
N SER A 147 0.35 16.71 -8.04
CA SER A 147 -0.18 15.57 -8.78
C SER A 147 -0.20 14.32 -7.91
N PHE A 148 -1.14 14.25 -6.94
CA PHE A 148 -1.13 13.28 -5.87
C PHE A 148 -2.54 12.82 -5.46
N MET A 149 -2.81 11.51 -5.50
CA MET A 149 -4.07 10.90 -5.05
C MET A 149 -3.97 10.45 -3.60
N LEU A 150 -4.91 10.91 -2.76
CA LEU A 150 -4.96 10.51 -1.37
C LEU A 150 -5.85 9.28 -1.16
N THR A 151 -5.31 8.26 -0.53
CA THR A 151 -6.05 7.12 0.01
C THR A 151 -6.26 7.31 1.50
N ALA A 152 -7.51 7.32 1.97
CA ALA A 152 -7.82 7.37 3.40
C ALA A 152 -8.11 5.96 3.93
N ARG A 153 -7.49 5.59 5.07
CA ARG A 153 -7.62 4.26 5.67
C ARG A 153 -8.36 4.34 7.00
N ALA A 154 -9.34 3.43 7.18
CA ALA A 154 -10.04 3.19 8.44
C ALA A 154 -9.57 1.87 9.05
N GLU A 155 -8.83 1.94 10.15
CA GLU A 155 -8.05 0.84 10.73
C GLU A 155 -8.83 0.01 11.76
N ASN A 156 -10.13 0.21 11.90
CA ASN A 156 -10.99 -0.44 12.89
C ASN A 156 -10.69 -1.94 13.08
N PHE A 157 -10.73 -2.70 11.99
CA PHE A 157 -10.62 -4.16 12.04
C PHE A 157 -9.22 -4.64 12.41
N LEU A 158 -8.15 -3.94 11.98
CA LEU A 158 -6.78 -4.30 12.35
C LEU A 158 -6.49 -4.05 13.82
N HIS A 159 -7.21 -3.11 14.44
CA HIS A 159 -7.07 -2.77 15.85
C HIS A 159 -8.16 -3.38 16.76
N GLY A 160 -8.80 -4.46 16.30
CA GLY A 160 -9.76 -5.22 17.10
C GLY A 160 -11.13 -4.56 17.27
N LYS A 161 -11.35 -3.39 16.69
CA LYS A 161 -12.66 -2.70 16.67
C LYS A 161 -13.48 -3.22 15.49
N ARG A 162 -14.05 -4.42 15.62
CA ARG A 162 -14.81 -5.12 14.56
C ARG A 162 -16.23 -4.57 14.41
N ASP A 163 -16.33 -3.28 14.15
CA ASP A 163 -17.57 -2.54 13.92
C ASP A 163 -17.62 -2.09 12.46
N LEU A 164 -18.45 -2.76 11.66
CA LEU A 164 -18.61 -2.47 10.24
C LEU A 164 -19.31 -1.13 10.00
N ASP A 165 -20.29 -0.79 10.86
CA ASP A 165 -21.06 0.45 10.73
C ASP A 165 -20.16 1.66 11.05
N ASP A 166 -19.31 1.59 12.10
CA ASP A 166 -18.34 2.63 12.39
C ASP A 166 -17.29 2.75 11.26
N THR A 167 -16.83 1.62 10.71
CA THR A 167 -15.90 1.61 9.58
C THR A 167 -16.51 2.32 8.36
N ILE A 168 -17.75 1.99 7.99
CA ILE A 168 -18.46 2.63 6.87
C ILE A 168 -18.64 4.12 7.14
N ARG A 169 -19.07 4.50 8.35
CA ARG A 169 -19.23 5.91 8.74
C ARG A 169 -17.92 6.70 8.59
N ARG A 170 -16.77 6.13 8.97
CA ARG A 170 -15.44 6.72 8.78
C ARG A 170 -15.12 6.90 7.30
N LEU A 171 -15.28 5.85 6.51
CA LEU A 171 -15.01 5.91 5.06
C LEU A 171 -15.89 6.95 4.36
N GLN A 172 -17.17 7.04 4.69
CA GLN A 172 -18.08 8.08 4.17
C GLN A 172 -17.64 9.49 4.58
N ALA A 173 -17.16 9.66 5.82
CA ALA A 173 -16.64 10.93 6.29
C ALA A 173 -15.33 11.31 5.58
N PHE A 174 -14.44 10.34 5.32
CA PHE A 174 -13.21 10.54 4.55
C PHE A 174 -13.50 10.84 3.07
N GLU A 175 -14.50 10.18 2.48
CA GLU A 175 -15.00 10.52 1.14
C GLU A 175 -15.49 11.96 1.07
N LYS A 176 -16.31 12.37 2.05
CA LYS A 176 -16.81 13.74 2.13
C LYS A 176 -15.69 14.77 2.36
N ALA A 177 -14.64 14.40 3.07
CA ALA A 177 -13.42 15.20 3.23
C ALA A 177 -12.59 15.30 1.95
N GLY A 178 -12.91 14.50 0.91
CA GLY A 178 -12.31 14.59 -0.44
C GLY A 178 -11.25 13.54 -0.75
N ALA A 179 -11.12 12.47 0.03
CA ALA A 179 -10.24 11.36 -0.29
C ALA A 179 -10.55 10.77 -1.67
N ASP A 180 -9.52 10.41 -2.44
CA ASP A 180 -9.66 9.89 -3.80
C ASP A 180 -9.94 8.38 -3.80
N VAL A 181 -9.40 7.67 -2.81
CA VAL A 181 -9.54 6.22 -2.63
C VAL A 181 -9.80 5.93 -1.16
N LEU A 182 -10.62 4.94 -0.88
CA LEU A 182 -10.96 4.50 0.46
C LEU A 182 -10.41 3.10 0.73
N TYR A 183 -10.02 2.85 1.98
CA TYR A 183 -9.43 1.58 2.34
C TYR A 183 -9.77 1.20 3.78
N ALA A 184 -10.31 0.01 3.99
CA ALA A 184 -10.53 -0.59 5.29
C ALA A 184 -9.89 -1.99 5.30
N PRO A 185 -8.65 -2.14 5.79
CA PRO A 185 -8.01 -3.44 5.90
C PRO A 185 -8.66 -4.32 6.97
N GLY A 186 -8.56 -5.65 6.79
CA GLY A 186 -9.00 -6.60 7.80
C GLY A 186 -10.50 -6.91 7.80
N LEU A 187 -11.26 -6.50 6.79
CA LEU A 187 -12.67 -6.89 6.65
C LEU A 187 -12.80 -8.42 6.67
N PRO A 188 -13.80 -8.97 7.38
CA PRO A 188 -13.84 -10.39 7.72
C PRO A 188 -14.15 -11.30 6.54
N ASP A 189 -14.94 -10.84 5.57
CA ASP A 189 -15.42 -11.64 4.46
C ASP A 189 -15.85 -10.81 3.25
N ILE A 190 -16.20 -11.50 2.15
CA ILE A 190 -16.63 -10.88 0.89
C ILE A 190 -17.96 -10.11 1.03
N ALA A 191 -18.83 -10.49 1.98
CA ALA A 191 -20.08 -9.79 2.21
C ALA A 191 -19.82 -8.41 2.83
N ALA A 192 -18.92 -8.33 3.82
CA ALA A 192 -18.48 -7.06 4.40
C ALA A 192 -17.79 -6.17 3.36
N ILE A 193 -16.93 -6.75 2.50
CA ILE A 193 -16.28 -6.01 1.40
C ILE A 193 -17.33 -5.43 0.47
N ARG A 194 -18.32 -6.22 0.05
CA ARG A 194 -19.42 -5.76 -0.83
C ARG A 194 -20.23 -4.65 -0.18
N THR A 195 -20.54 -4.79 1.12
CA THR A 195 -21.27 -3.77 1.87
C THR A 195 -20.51 -2.47 1.92
N VAL A 196 -19.19 -2.50 2.19
CA VAL A 196 -18.34 -1.30 2.16
C VAL A 196 -18.36 -0.67 0.76
N CYS A 197 -18.11 -1.46 -0.29
CA CYS A 197 -18.09 -0.94 -1.66
C CYS A 197 -19.43 -0.31 -2.08
N ALA A 198 -20.57 -0.88 -1.63
CA ALA A 198 -21.90 -0.35 -1.92
C ALA A 198 -22.25 0.91 -1.10
N SER A 199 -21.54 1.17 -0.01
CA SER A 199 -21.82 2.28 0.93
C SER A 199 -21.09 3.59 0.59
N VAL A 200 -20.18 3.57 -0.39
CA VAL A 200 -19.36 4.71 -0.82
C VAL A 200 -19.34 4.84 -2.34
N THR A 201 -18.98 6.01 -2.86
CA THR A 201 -18.90 6.25 -4.30
C THR A 201 -17.45 6.27 -4.82
N ARG A 202 -16.49 6.48 -3.91
CA ARG A 202 -15.06 6.47 -4.25
C ARG A 202 -14.53 5.06 -4.44
N PRO A 203 -13.49 4.87 -5.27
CA PRO A 203 -12.80 3.59 -5.41
C PRO A 203 -12.39 3.01 -4.06
N VAL A 204 -12.65 1.70 -3.86
CA VAL A 204 -12.24 1.00 -2.65
C VAL A 204 -11.02 0.13 -2.94
N ASN A 205 -10.01 0.24 -2.07
CA ASN A 205 -8.87 -0.67 -2.01
C ASN A 205 -9.13 -1.81 -1.04
N VAL A 206 -8.72 -3.02 -1.40
CA VAL A 206 -8.70 -4.19 -0.51
C VAL A 206 -7.31 -4.80 -0.54
N VAL A 207 -6.82 -5.28 0.61
CA VAL A 207 -5.53 -5.98 0.68
C VAL A 207 -5.76 -7.50 0.70
N MET A 208 -4.98 -8.23 -0.13
CA MET A 208 -4.99 -9.70 -0.18
C MET A 208 -3.62 -10.29 0.15
N GLY A 209 -3.60 -11.58 0.49
CA GLY A 209 -2.37 -12.32 0.77
C GLY A 209 -1.83 -12.15 2.20
N LEU A 210 -2.54 -11.45 3.08
CA LEU A 210 -2.25 -11.40 4.52
C LEU A 210 -2.88 -12.62 5.23
N SER A 211 -3.33 -12.46 6.45
CA SER A 211 -4.13 -13.47 7.16
C SER A 211 -5.62 -13.31 6.82
N GLY A 212 -6.38 -14.38 6.88
CA GLY A 212 -7.83 -14.37 6.63
C GLY A 212 -8.22 -15.00 5.29
N PRO A 213 -9.47 -14.80 4.84
CA PRO A 213 -9.94 -15.39 3.61
C PRO A 213 -9.22 -14.81 2.39
N THR A 214 -9.05 -15.65 1.38
CA THR A 214 -8.45 -15.28 0.10
C THR A 214 -9.50 -15.31 -0.99
N TYR A 215 -9.50 -14.26 -1.82
CA TYR A 215 -10.41 -14.11 -2.96
C TYR A 215 -9.59 -13.84 -4.22
N SER A 216 -10.07 -14.32 -5.34
CA SER A 216 -9.53 -13.99 -6.66
C SER A 216 -9.82 -12.52 -7.02
N VAL A 217 -9.06 -11.99 -7.98
CA VAL A 217 -9.30 -10.65 -8.55
C VAL A 217 -10.75 -10.52 -9.04
N SER A 218 -11.26 -11.55 -9.73
CA SER A 218 -12.64 -11.56 -10.27
C SER A 218 -13.70 -11.51 -9.17
N GLU A 219 -13.54 -12.24 -8.06
CA GLU A 219 -14.49 -12.21 -6.93
C GLU A 219 -14.49 -10.83 -6.25
N LEU A 220 -13.32 -10.22 -6.08
CA LEU A 220 -13.20 -8.88 -5.52
C LEU A 220 -13.81 -7.82 -6.44
N GLU A 221 -13.57 -7.92 -7.75
CA GLU A 221 -14.19 -7.04 -8.74
C GLU A 221 -15.72 -7.13 -8.71
N GLN A 222 -16.29 -8.34 -8.66
CA GLN A 222 -17.72 -8.56 -8.52
C GLN A 222 -18.30 -8.04 -7.19
N ALA A 223 -17.46 -7.91 -6.16
CA ALA A 223 -17.84 -7.29 -4.89
C ALA A 223 -17.78 -5.75 -4.94
N GLY A 224 -17.31 -5.15 -6.04
CA GLY A 224 -17.20 -3.70 -6.23
C GLY A 224 -15.83 -3.12 -5.90
N VAL A 225 -14.83 -3.97 -5.62
CA VAL A 225 -13.45 -3.52 -5.37
C VAL A 225 -12.83 -2.96 -6.63
N LYS A 226 -12.13 -1.84 -6.50
CA LYS A 226 -11.44 -1.20 -7.62
C LYS A 226 -9.93 -1.44 -7.62
N ARG A 227 -9.31 -1.45 -6.45
CA ARG A 227 -7.88 -1.61 -6.28
C ARG A 227 -7.57 -2.73 -5.31
N ILE A 228 -6.63 -3.59 -5.65
CA ILE A 228 -6.23 -4.73 -4.84
C ILE A 228 -4.74 -4.59 -4.55
N SER A 229 -4.38 -4.35 -3.29
CA SER A 229 -3.00 -4.34 -2.82
C SER A 229 -2.65 -5.67 -2.15
N VAL A 230 -1.36 -5.91 -1.93
CA VAL A 230 -0.87 -7.14 -1.29
C VAL A 230 -0.15 -6.86 0.04
N GLY A 231 0.08 -5.59 0.40
CA GLY A 231 0.78 -5.21 1.62
C GLY A 231 2.13 -5.92 1.76
N GLY A 232 2.46 -6.35 2.96
CA GLY A 232 3.71 -7.08 3.25
C GLY A 232 3.73 -8.54 2.78
N SER A 233 2.72 -9.04 2.05
CA SER A 233 2.62 -10.48 1.76
C SER A 233 3.72 -10.98 0.82
N PHE A 234 4.12 -10.19 -0.18
CA PHE A 234 5.20 -10.58 -1.08
C PHE A 234 6.56 -10.57 -0.38
N ALA A 235 6.84 -9.61 0.50
CA ALA A 235 8.03 -9.62 1.34
C ALA A 235 8.05 -10.86 2.25
N ARG A 236 6.92 -11.22 2.86
CA ARG A 236 6.79 -12.44 3.68
C ARG A 236 6.98 -13.72 2.86
N ALA A 237 6.51 -13.75 1.62
CA ALA A 237 6.74 -14.88 0.71
C ALA A 237 8.22 -15.05 0.39
N ALA A 238 8.95 -13.96 0.12
CA ALA A 238 10.39 -13.95 -0.10
C ALA A 238 11.15 -14.42 1.15
N LEU A 239 10.82 -13.89 2.33
CA LEU A 239 11.40 -14.34 3.60
C LEU A 239 11.10 -15.81 3.89
N GLY A 240 9.91 -16.29 3.55
CA GLY A 240 9.56 -17.70 3.65
C GLY A 240 10.44 -18.58 2.76
N GLY A 241 10.77 -18.13 1.54
CA GLY A 241 11.74 -18.77 0.65
C GLY A 241 13.13 -18.84 1.28
N LEU A 242 13.65 -17.73 1.77
CA LEU A 242 14.92 -17.66 2.49
C LEU A 242 14.95 -18.61 3.69
N MET A 243 13.90 -18.63 4.52
CA MET A 243 13.84 -19.49 5.69
C MET A 243 13.87 -20.99 5.34
N ARG A 244 13.16 -21.40 4.28
CA ARG A 244 13.19 -22.80 3.81
C ARG A 244 14.59 -23.19 3.36
N ALA A 245 15.22 -22.37 2.53
CA ALA A 245 16.57 -22.60 2.03
C ALA A 245 17.61 -22.66 3.19
N ALA A 246 17.57 -21.69 4.10
CA ALA A 246 18.49 -21.63 5.23
C ALA A 246 18.34 -22.83 6.20
N ARG A 247 17.09 -23.27 6.46
CA ARG A 247 16.83 -24.46 7.29
C ARG A 247 17.35 -25.74 6.63
N GLU A 248 17.13 -25.93 5.33
CA GLU A 248 17.66 -27.08 4.59
C GLU A 248 19.19 -27.20 4.76
N VAL A 249 19.91 -26.09 4.55
CA VAL A 249 21.37 -26.10 4.70
C VAL A 249 21.78 -26.37 6.14
N LYS A 250 21.13 -25.71 7.10
CA LYS A 250 21.47 -25.83 8.52
C LYS A 250 21.18 -27.22 9.07
N ASP A 251 20.03 -27.80 8.72
CA ASP A 251 19.52 -29.01 9.39
C ASP A 251 19.94 -30.29 8.64
N HIS A 252 20.20 -30.20 7.32
CA HIS A 252 20.49 -31.36 6.47
C HIS A 252 21.82 -31.25 5.71
N GLY A 253 22.45 -30.07 5.64
CA GLY A 253 23.69 -29.88 4.90
C GLY A 253 23.52 -30.04 3.38
N THR A 254 22.31 -29.88 2.87
CA THR A 254 21.99 -30.01 1.42
C THR A 254 21.65 -28.66 0.80
N PHE A 255 21.69 -28.57 -0.52
CA PHE A 255 21.49 -27.34 -1.29
C PHE A 255 20.42 -27.54 -2.39
N THR A 256 19.43 -28.40 -2.15
CA THR A 256 18.43 -28.75 -3.17
C THR A 256 17.47 -27.61 -3.47
N TYR A 257 17.33 -26.64 -2.53
CA TYR A 257 16.58 -25.41 -2.72
C TYR A 257 16.97 -24.61 -3.96
N ALA A 258 18.21 -24.79 -4.45
CA ALA A 258 18.71 -24.09 -5.64
C ALA A 258 17.90 -24.43 -6.91
N LYS A 259 17.14 -25.55 -6.91
CA LYS A 259 16.25 -25.92 -8.03
C LYS A 259 15.04 -24.98 -8.15
N ASP A 260 14.61 -24.43 -7.03
CA ASP A 260 13.45 -23.53 -6.95
C ASP A 260 13.88 -22.05 -6.88
N ALA A 261 15.19 -21.78 -6.83
CA ALA A 261 15.71 -20.42 -6.80
C ALA A 261 15.70 -19.80 -8.22
N LEU A 262 15.42 -18.50 -8.28
CA LEU A 262 15.56 -17.75 -9.51
C LEU A 262 17.02 -17.82 -9.98
N SER A 263 17.26 -18.19 -11.23
CA SER A 263 18.63 -18.22 -11.78
C SER A 263 19.21 -16.79 -11.88
N SER A 264 20.54 -16.67 -11.81
CA SER A 264 21.21 -15.37 -11.93
C SER A 264 20.83 -14.64 -13.22
N SER A 265 20.76 -15.36 -14.35
CA SER A 265 20.39 -14.78 -15.65
C SER A 265 18.92 -14.29 -15.68
N GLU A 266 18.01 -15.01 -15.02
CA GLU A 266 16.62 -14.57 -14.90
C GLU A 266 16.50 -13.35 -13.96
N ALA A 267 17.21 -13.37 -12.82
CA ALA A 267 17.24 -12.22 -11.91
C ALA A 267 17.77 -10.97 -12.64
N GLU A 268 18.89 -11.09 -13.36
CA GLU A 268 19.44 -9.99 -14.16
C GLU A 268 18.45 -9.49 -15.21
N LYS A 269 17.76 -10.40 -15.90
CA LYS A 269 16.74 -10.04 -16.89
C LYS A 269 15.62 -9.20 -16.29
N TYR A 270 15.11 -9.57 -15.12
CA TYR A 270 14.03 -8.80 -14.47
C TYR A 270 14.53 -7.48 -13.86
N ILE A 271 15.75 -7.46 -13.31
CA ILE A 271 16.27 -6.28 -12.61
C ILE A 271 16.83 -5.24 -13.59
N PHE A 272 17.45 -5.65 -14.70
CA PHE A 272 18.16 -4.74 -15.61
C PHE A 272 17.48 -4.52 -16.97
N THR A 273 16.46 -5.31 -17.32
CA THR A 273 15.70 -5.04 -18.54
C THR A 273 14.78 -3.83 -18.32
N PRO A 274 14.90 -2.77 -19.11
CA PRO A 274 13.95 -1.68 -19.02
C PRO A 274 12.53 -2.20 -19.31
N PRO A 275 11.51 -1.69 -18.62
CA PRO A 275 10.12 -2.07 -18.88
C PRO A 275 9.83 -1.86 -20.37
N LYS A 276 9.13 -2.82 -20.99
CA LYS A 276 8.66 -2.67 -22.38
C LYS A 276 7.77 -1.45 -22.45
N ASN A 277 8.06 -0.58 -23.41
CA ASN A 277 7.24 0.61 -23.71
C ASN A 277 5.84 0.20 -24.10
#